data_a7652da1acee227e677b496f9e29e777
#
_entry.id   a7652da1acee227e677b496f9e29e777
#
_cell.length_a   1.000
_cell.length_b   1.000
_cell.length_c   1.000
_cell.angle_alpha   90.00
_cell.angle_beta   90.00
_cell.angle_gamma   90.00
#
_symmetry.space_group_name_H-M   'P 1'
#
loop_
_entity.id
_entity.type
_entity.pdbx_description
1 polymer ?
#
loop_
_entity_poly.entity_id
_entity_poly.type
_entity_poly.pdbx_seq_one_letter_code
_entity_poly.pdbx_strand_id
1 'polypeptide(L)'
;MVTVSRTRVAVVGGGPAGVVLGLLVARAGIEVRVVEKHDDFNRDFRGDTVHASTIRLLDELGLGDRFRALPQSRLDDFSLPMPDGSRVLLGDFSRLRPPYDHVAMVPQWDLLDMLVTAARQEPAFSISMGLAATGTIEENGVVTGVHLRPYRGADGEPEELRADVVIACDGRDSVLRSAAGLRPRSFQVPFDTWWFRLPREPGDAATALVPAFDGEDVVLSFPRPDYHQVAFFAPKGSDAAIRAAGVEAFRARIARIRPDFAGRIDAIASTDDVHVLDVRMDRLARWWKPGLLCIGDAAHAMSPAGGVGINLAVQDAVATAGILVPALRHDLRGADLDRALAAVERRRTPPAVVVQTAQSVLHRVVFERAFRGELQGGPPKLPVLLARWVPPVRGVYARGIAFGPLPEHAPSWARR
;
A
#
# COMPACT_ATOMS: atom_id res chain seq x y z
N MET A 1 10.82 35.93 -1.27
CA MET A 1 11.84 35.35 -2.21
C MET A 1 11.68 33.84 -2.17
N VAL A 2 11.82 33.15 -3.30
CA VAL A 2 11.79 31.68 -3.29
C VAL A 2 13.10 31.17 -2.67
N THR A 3 12.98 30.38 -1.62
CA THR A 3 14.16 29.72 -1.01
C THR A 3 14.65 28.60 -1.92
N VAL A 4 15.96 28.55 -2.17
CA VAL A 4 16.57 27.45 -2.95
C VAL A 4 17.40 26.59 -2.02
N SER A 5 17.08 25.31 -1.96
CA SER A 5 17.83 24.29 -1.24
C SER A 5 18.33 23.19 -2.17
N ARG A 6 19.24 22.36 -1.71
CA ARG A 6 19.80 21.27 -2.50
C ARG A 6 19.96 20.00 -1.66
N THR A 7 19.81 18.86 -2.31
CA THR A 7 20.12 17.53 -1.79
C THR A 7 20.66 16.64 -2.91
N ARG A 8 21.22 15.49 -2.62
CA ARG A 8 21.57 14.52 -3.68
C ARG A 8 20.35 13.76 -4.19
N VAL A 9 19.45 13.34 -3.30
CA VAL A 9 18.22 12.60 -3.64
C VAL A 9 17.04 13.32 -3.04
N ALA A 10 16.12 13.81 -3.88
CA ALA A 10 14.83 14.33 -3.44
C ALA A 10 13.78 13.23 -3.56
N VAL A 11 13.14 12.84 -2.46
CA VAL A 11 12.05 11.87 -2.42
C VAL A 11 10.76 12.60 -2.10
N VAL A 12 9.80 12.59 -3.01
CA VAL A 12 8.52 13.27 -2.84
C VAL A 12 7.44 12.27 -2.48
N GLY A 13 6.89 12.40 -1.28
CA GLY A 13 5.92 11.52 -0.65
C GLY A 13 6.50 10.71 0.50
N GLY A 14 6.02 10.98 1.73
CA GLY A 14 6.42 10.29 2.98
C GLY A 14 5.62 9.00 3.24
N GLY A 15 5.10 8.35 2.20
CA GLY A 15 4.49 7.02 2.31
C GLY A 15 5.53 5.91 2.45
N PRO A 16 5.08 4.63 2.51
CA PRO A 16 5.97 3.48 2.74
C PRO A 16 7.15 3.40 1.77
N ALA A 17 6.94 3.66 0.48
CA ALA A 17 8.02 3.67 -0.51
C ALA A 17 9.05 4.77 -0.21
N GLY A 18 8.58 6.00 0.03
CA GLY A 18 9.47 7.15 0.21
C GLY A 18 10.28 7.08 1.49
N VAL A 19 9.65 6.69 2.61
CA VAL A 19 10.34 6.59 3.90
C VAL A 19 11.36 5.44 3.89
N VAL A 20 11.01 4.27 3.35
CA VAL A 20 11.95 3.15 3.24
C VAL A 20 13.11 3.50 2.32
N LEU A 21 12.85 4.13 1.17
CA LEU A 21 13.91 4.59 0.27
C LEU A 21 14.82 5.61 0.95
N GLY A 22 14.23 6.61 1.63
CA GLY A 22 14.99 7.62 2.37
C GLY A 22 15.91 7.00 3.42
N LEU A 23 15.39 6.05 4.22
CA LEU A 23 16.19 5.30 5.20
C LEU A 23 17.37 4.56 4.52
N LEU A 24 17.10 3.84 3.43
CA LEU A 24 18.13 3.05 2.74
C LEU A 24 19.20 3.94 2.13
N VAL A 25 18.83 5.02 1.45
CA VAL A 25 19.77 5.98 0.84
C VAL A 25 20.63 6.66 1.91
N ALA A 26 20.00 7.08 3.02
CA ALA A 26 20.73 7.70 4.14
C ALA A 26 21.73 6.74 4.80
N ARG A 27 21.37 5.46 4.98
CA ARG A 27 22.30 4.41 5.48
C ARG A 27 23.49 4.18 4.56
N ALA A 28 23.38 4.52 3.30
CA ALA A 28 24.48 4.50 2.36
C ALA A 28 25.40 5.73 2.47
N GLY A 29 25.09 6.69 3.35
CA GLY A 29 25.80 7.96 3.51
C GLY A 29 25.51 8.97 2.40
N ILE A 30 24.42 8.79 1.64
CA ILE A 30 24.00 9.69 0.57
C ILE A 30 22.92 10.62 1.11
N GLU A 31 23.14 11.92 0.95
CA GLU A 31 22.18 12.94 1.39
C GLU A 31 20.83 12.78 0.68
N VAL A 32 19.77 12.66 1.48
CA VAL A 32 18.39 12.49 1.01
C VAL A 32 17.45 13.37 1.80
N ARG A 33 16.56 14.02 1.07
CA ARG A 33 15.45 14.76 1.68
C ARG A 33 14.12 14.17 1.22
N VAL A 34 13.34 13.67 2.18
CA VAL A 34 11.96 13.26 1.98
C VAL A 34 11.05 14.47 2.17
N VAL A 35 10.10 14.66 1.27
CA VAL A 35 9.10 15.74 1.35
C VAL A 35 7.72 15.10 1.48
N GLU A 36 7.01 15.45 2.54
CA GLU A 36 5.64 14.98 2.80
C GLU A 36 4.69 16.18 2.94
N LYS A 37 3.56 16.09 2.23
CA LYS A 37 2.59 17.20 2.20
C LYS A 37 1.78 17.38 3.49
N HIS A 38 1.61 16.33 4.26
CA HIS A 38 0.89 16.39 5.54
C HIS A 38 1.84 16.68 6.71
N ASP A 39 1.28 17.19 7.80
CA ASP A 39 2.04 17.54 9.00
C ASP A 39 2.33 16.32 9.88
N ASP A 40 1.56 15.25 9.71
CA ASP A 40 1.70 13.97 10.41
C ASP A 40 1.43 12.77 9.47
N PHE A 41 1.50 11.56 10.01
CA PHE A 41 1.15 10.33 9.32
C PHE A 41 -0.25 9.82 9.68
N ASN A 42 -1.00 10.52 10.52
CA ASN A 42 -2.38 10.21 10.86
C ASN A 42 -3.28 10.40 9.65
N ARG A 43 -3.39 9.37 8.85
CA ARG A 43 -4.25 9.34 7.67
C ARG A 43 -5.30 8.26 7.81
N ASP A 44 -6.40 8.49 7.08
CA ASP A 44 -7.49 7.54 7.05
C ASP A 44 -7.03 6.11 6.75
N PHE A 45 -7.65 5.19 7.41
CA PHE A 45 -7.78 3.74 7.33
C PHE A 45 -7.28 3.04 6.05
N ARG A 46 -6.07 3.31 5.58
CA ARG A 46 -5.54 2.68 4.38
C ARG A 46 -4.26 1.93 4.68
N GLY A 47 -4.19 0.71 4.11
CA GLY A 47 -2.91 0.04 3.96
C GLY A 47 -2.29 -0.43 5.28
N ASP A 48 -3.02 -1.21 6.05
CA ASP A 48 -2.57 -1.70 7.35
C ASP A 48 -1.93 -3.10 7.29
N THR A 49 -1.81 -3.69 6.11
CA THR A 49 -1.26 -5.04 5.95
C THR A 49 0.22 -5.00 5.67
N VAL A 50 1.01 -5.59 6.57
CA VAL A 50 2.45 -5.78 6.44
C VAL A 50 2.72 -7.26 6.24
N HIS A 51 3.13 -7.64 5.04
CA HIS A 51 3.34 -9.03 4.67
C HIS A 51 4.72 -9.54 5.11
N ALA A 52 4.89 -10.84 5.11
CA ALA A 52 6.12 -11.52 5.51
C ALA A 52 7.39 -11.01 4.80
N SER A 53 7.28 -10.59 3.54
CA SER A 53 8.41 -10.00 2.80
C SER A 53 8.89 -8.69 3.42
N THR A 54 7.96 -7.85 3.88
CA THR A 54 8.29 -6.58 4.55
C THR A 54 8.75 -6.83 5.99
N ILE A 55 8.13 -7.77 6.72
CA ILE A 55 8.59 -8.17 8.07
C ILE A 55 10.04 -8.65 8.01
N ARG A 56 10.37 -9.51 7.04
CA ARG A 56 11.76 -9.96 6.81
C ARG A 56 12.70 -8.80 6.50
N LEU A 57 12.29 -7.87 5.65
CA LEU A 57 13.08 -6.69 5.35
C LEU A 57 13.37 -5.87 6.61
N LEU A 58 12.38 -5.69 7.49
CA LEU A 58 12.56 -4.99 8.76
C LEU A 58 13.55 -5.70 9.67
N ASP A 59 13.53 -7.04 9.73
CA ASP A 59 14.55 -7.83 10.44
C ASP A 59 15.95 -7.63 9.85
N GLU A 60 16.08 -7.70 8.51
CA GLU A 60 17.34 -7.47 7.81
C GLU A 60 17.89 -6.05 8.04
N LEU A 61 17.01 -5.08 8.30
CA LEU A 61 17.37 -3.70 8.64
C LEU A 61 17.60 -3.47 10.14
N GLY A 62 17.51 -4.49 10.99
CA GLY A 62 17.64 -4.37 12.45
C GLY A 62 16.48 -3.63 13.11
N LEU A 63 15.31 -3.59 12.46
CA LEU A 63 14.10 -2.94 12.95
C LEU A 63 13.01 -3.92 13.39
N GLY A 64 13.28 -5.23 13.32
CA GLY A 64 12.31 -6.27 13.58
C GLY A 64 11.73 -6.22 15.00
N ASP A 65 12.55 -6.01 16.04
CA ASP A 65 12.07 -5.93 17.42
C ASP A 65 11.20 -4.68 17.65
N ARG A 66 11.59 -3.54 17.08
CA ARG A 66 10.77 -2.32 17.12
C ARG A 66 9.42 -2.53 16.43
N PHE A 67 9.43 -3.21 15.29
CA PHE A 67 8.20 -3.53 14.55
C PHE A 67 7.28 -4.47 15.36
N ARG A 68 7.83 -5.52 15.97
CA ARG A 68 7.06 -6.46 16.82
C ARG A 68 6.48 -5.81 18.06
N ALA A 69 7.06 -4.74 18.54
CA ALA A 69 6.56 -3.96 19.69
C ALA A 69 5.39 -3.01 19.32
N LEU A 70 5.11 -2.78 18.02
CA LEU A 70 3.97 -1.95 17.61
C LEU A 70 2.65 -2.64 17.94
N PRO A 71 1.59 -1.87 18.24
CA PRO A 71 0.23 -2.41 18.33
C PRO A 71 -0.17 -3.08 17.01
N GLN A 72 -0.40 -4.39 17.06
CA GLN A 72 -0.70 -5.16 15.85
C GLN A 72 -1.58 -6.36 16.11
N SER A 73 -2.32 -6.79 15.09
CA SER A 73 -3.01 -8.07 15.06
C SER A 73 -2.36 -8.97 14.01
N ARG A 74 -2.38 -10.27 14.24
CA ARG A 74 -1.87 -11.26 13.29
C ARG A 74 -2.99 -11.83 12.45
N LEU A 75 -2.72 -12.04 11.18
CA LEU A 75 -3.55 -12.81 10.27
C LEU A 75 -2.78 -14.08 9.88
N ASP A 76 -3.22 -15.21 10.42
CA ASP A 76 -2.54 -16.49 10.25
C ASP A 76 -3.11 -17.30 9.08
N ASP A 77 -4.31 -16.95 8.61
CA ASP A 77 -4.96 -17.62 7.48
C ASP A 77 -5.92 -16.72 6.71
N PHE A 78 -6.27 -17.17 5.53
CA PHE A 78 -7.34 -16.62 4.72
C PHE A 78 -8.33 -17.72 4.35
N SER A 79 -9.56 -17.59 4.85
CA SER A 79 -10.62 -18.57 4.66
C SER A 79 -11.84 -17.97 3.96
N LEU A 80 -12.54 -18.78 3.16
CA LEU A 80 -13.83 -18.42 2.56
C LEU A 80 -14.97 -19.15 3.25
N PRO A 81 -16.09 -18.46 3.56
CA PRO A 81 -17.30 -19.10 4.07
C PRO A 81 -17.96 -19.93 2.97
N MET A 82 -18.54 -21.06 3.37
CA MET A 82 -19.33 -21.93 2.50
C MET A 82 -20.80 -21.84 2.87
N PRO A 83 -21.72 -22.13 1.94
CA PRO A 83 -23.17 -22.07 2.20
C PRO A 83 -23.65 -23.01 3.32
N ASP A 84 -22.93 -24.08 3.58
CA ASP A 84 -23.19 -25.04 4.67
C ASP A 84 -22.69 -24.58 6.04
N GLY A 85 -22.20 -23.33 6.16
CA GLY A 85 -21.63 -22.77 7.38
C GLY A 85 -20.18 -23.18 7.63
N SER A 86 -19.62 -24.09 6.84
CA SER A 86 -18.21 -24.46 6.94
C SER A 86 -17.31 -23.36 6.36
N ARG A 87 -15.99 -23.48 6.59
CA ARG A 87 -14.98 -22.57 6.01
C ARG A 87 -13.96 -23.38 5.21
N VAL A 88 -13.57 -22.85 4.06
CA VAL A 88 -12.48 -23.41 3.26
C VAL A 88 -11.25 -22.52 3.37
N LEU A 89 -10.21 -23.10 3.93
CA LEU A 89 -8.89 -22.46 4.07
C LEU A 89 -8.22 -22.38 2.69
N LEU A 90 -8.06 -21.18 2.17
CA LEU A 90 -7.40 -20.91 0.88
C LEU A 90 -5.91 -20.63 1.05
N GLY A 91 -5.54 -19.87 2.06
CA GLY A 91 -4.16 -19.53 2.39
C GLY A 91 -3.87 -19.82 3.85
N ASP A 92 -2.81 -20.58 4.10
CA ASP A 92 -2.36 -20.98 5.43
C ASP A 92 -0.93 -20.48 5.61
N PHE A 93 -0.80 -19.33 6.27
CA PHE A 93 0.50 -18.71 6.50
C PHE A 93 1.32 -19.46 7.54
N SER A 94 0.70 -20.26 8.44
CA SER A 94 1.40 -21.08 9.41
C SER A 94 2.33 -22.12 8.76
N ARG A 95 2.16 -22.39 7.47
CA ARG A 95 3.04 -23.24 6.66
C ARG A 95 4.33 -22.55 6.20
N LEU A 96 4.43 -21.25 6.42
CA LEU A 96 5.64 -20.50 6.16
C LEU A 96 6.61 -20.65 7.32
N ARG A 97 7.87 -20.33 7.09
CA ARG A 97 8.90 -20.39 8.15
C ARG A 97 8.71 -19.26 9.16
N PRO A 98 8.62 -19.56 10.47
CA PRO A 98 8.69 -18.53 11.49
C PRO A 98 10.00 -17.72 11.39
N PRO A 99 9.99 -16.45 11.74
CA PRO A 99 8.87 -15.63 12.26
C PRO A 99 8.01 -15.00 11.15
N TYR A 100 8.12 -15.43 9.89
CA TYR A 100 7.45 -14.86 8.72
C TYR A 100 6.20 -15.66 8.32
N ASP A 101 5.53 -16.21 9.28
CA ASP A 101 4.40 -17.15 9.17
C ASP A 101 3.04 -16.47 9.34
N HIS A 102 2.97 -15.15 9.10
CA HIS A 102 1.75 -14.37 9.23
C HIS A 102 1.79 -13.10 8.37
N VAL A 103 0.64 -12.46 8.25
CA VAL A 103 0.50 -11.06 7.83
C VAL A 103 0.22 -10.24 9.08
N ALA A 104 1.00 -9.20 9.31
CA ALA A 104 0.76 -8.28 10.43
C ALA A 104 -0.22 -7.18 10.00
N MET A 105 -1.18 -6.90 10.86
CA MET A 105 -2.15 -5.82 10.69
C MET A 105 -1.74 -4.68 11.61
N VAL A 106 -0.99 -3.71 11.05
CA VAL A 106 -0.39 -2.58 11.79
C VAL A 106 -0.94 -1.28 11.22
N PRO A 107 -1.39 -0.33 12.05
CA PRO A 107 -1.73 1.00 11.56
C PRO A 107 -0.57 1.61 10.77
N GLN A 108 -0.86 2.13 9.58
CA GLN A 108 0.21 2.62 8.70
C GLN A 108 1.02 3.75 9.34
N TRP A 109 0.39 4.60 10.15
CA TRP A 109 1.08 5.69 10.85
C TRP A 109 2.12 5.17 11.87
N ASP A 110 1.82 4.11 12.62
CA ASP A 110 2.78 3.51 13.57
C ASP A 110 4.00 2.94 12.82
N LEU A 111 3.77 2.28 11.70
CA LEU A 111 4.85 1.78 10.83
C LEU A 111 5.72 2.93 10.30
N LEU A 112 5.10 4.01 9.81
CA LEU A 112 5.81 5.16 9.24
C LEU A 112 6.58 5.93 10.31
N ASP A 113 5.99 6.16 11.48
CA ASP A 113 6.65 6.81 12.61
C ASP A 113 7.87 6.03 13.10
N MET A 114 7.74 4.71 13.20
CA MET A 114 8.87 3.82 13.52
C MET A 114 9.99 3.93 12.50
N LEU A 115 9.66 3.91 11.20
CA LEU A 115 10.64 4.00 10.11
C LEU A 115 11.31 5.37 10.06
N VAL A 116 10.56 6.46 10.22
CA VAL A 116 11.10 7.83 10.24
C VAL A 116 11.97 8.05 11.47
N THR A 117 11.56 7.53 12.64
CA THR A 117 12.38 7.56 13.85
C THR A 117 13.72 6.87 13.64
N ALA A 118 13.73 5.74 12.96
CA ALA A 118 14.97 5.05 12.60
C ALA A 118 15.79 5.83 11.56
N ALA A 119 15.14 6.42 10.55
CA ALA A 119 15.79 7.18 9.51
C ALA A 119 16.45 8.46 10.03
N ARG A 120 15.81 9.16 10.99
CA ARG A 120 16.35 10.36 11.65
C ARG A 120 17.66 10.11 12.44
N GLN A 121 17.99 8.84 12.72
CA GLN A 121 19.27 8.49 13.33
C GLN A 121 20.42 8.47 12.32
N GLU A 122 20.13 8.50 11.02
CA GLU A 122 21.11 8.54 9.95
C GLU A 122 21.43 10.01 9.59
N PRO A 123 22.69 10.49 9.71
CA PRO A 123 23.02 11.91 9.50
C PRO A 123 22.68 12.46 8.11
N ALA A 124 22.63 11.58 7.09
CA ALA A 124 22.31 11.94 5.72
C ALA A 124 20.79 12.01 5.44
N PHE A 125 19.92 11.75 6.44
CA PHE A 125 18.46 11.78 6.29
C PHE A 125 17.86 13.10 6.74
N SER A 126 16.98 13.64 5.93
CA SER A 126 16.06 14.71 6.35
C SER A 126 14.64 14.46 5.84
N ILE A 127 13.66 14.92 6.59
CA ILE A 127 12.25 14.90 6.19
C ILE A 127 11.61 16.26 6.49
N SER A 128 10.90 16.78 5.51
CA SER A 128 10.09 18.00 5.62
C SER A 128 8.62 17.64 5.52
N MET A 129 7.89 17.88 6.60
CA MET A 129 6.45 17.72 6.70
C MET A 129 5.74 19.03 6.32
N GLY A 130 4.45 18.96 5.94
CA GLY A 130 3.66 20.14 5.59
C GLY A 130 4.02 20.78 4.24
N LEU A 131 4.87 20.15 3.42
CA LEU A 131 5.30 20.66 2.11
C LEU A 131 4.81 19.78 0.97
N ALA A 132 4.08 20.36 0.03
CA ALA A 132 3.60 19.69 -1.17
C ALA A 132 4.45 20.06 -2.39
N ALA A 133 4.83 19.07 -3.17
CA ALA A 133 5.37 19.32 -4.51
C ALA A 133 4.27 19.79 -5.45
N THR A 134 4.56 20.82 -6.24
CA THR A 134 3.63 21.42 -7.21
C THR A 134 4.06 21.19 -8.65
N GLY A 135 5.27 20.72 -8.88
CA GLY A 135 5.80 20.44 -10.21
C GLY A 135 7.29 20.09 -10.18
N THR A 136 7.81 19.75 -11.35
CA THR A 136 9.24 19.49 -11.58
C THR A 136 9.97 20.76 -11.99
N ILE A 137 11.25 20.86 -11.64
CA ILE A 137 12.19 21.82 -12.21
C ILE A 137 12.96 21.08 -13.30
N GLU A 138 12.89 21.57 -14.52
CA GLU A 138 13.54 20.95 -15.67
C GLU A 138 14.56 21.87 -16.32
N GLU A 139 15.72 21.32 -16.66
CA GLU A 139 16.78 21.99 -17.41
C GLU A 139 17.22 21.09 -18.56
N ASN A 140 17.13 21.59 -19.79
CA ASN A 140 17.50 20.84 -21.00
C ASN A 140 16.83 19.44 -21.11
N GLY A 141 15.58 19.32 -20.66
CA GLY A 141 14.82 18.06 -20.69
C GLY A 141 15.15 17.07 -19.56
N VAL A 142 16.00 17.46 -18.60
CA VAL A 142 16.35 16.70 -17.41
C VAL A 142 15.65 17.32 -16.19
N VAL A 143 15.03 16.51 -15.36
CA VAL A 143 14.48 16.94 -14.06
C VAL A 143 15.66 17.14 -13.09
N THR A 144 15.81 18.37 -12.58
CA THR A 144 16.88 18.80 -11.67
C THR A 144 16.37 19.20 -10.30
N GLY A 145 15.09 19.01 -10.03
CA GLY A 145 14.48 19.36 -8.75
C GLY A 145 12.96 19.41 -8.80
N VAL A 146 12.39 19.95 -7.73
CA VAL A 146 10.94 20.12 -7.54
C VAL A 146 10.62 21.47 -6.94
N HIS A 147 9.46 22.02 -7.35
CA HIS A 147 8.85 23.16 -6.69
C HIS A 147 8.00 22.70 -5.52
N LEU A 148 8.20 23.30 -4.36
CA LEU A 148 7.50 23.00 -3.11
C LEU A 148 6.69 24.20 -2.63
N ARG A 149 5.55 23.91 -1.99
CA ARG A 149 4.72 24.93 -1.31
C ARG A 149 4.17 24.36 -0.01
N PRO A 150 3.94 25.23 1.00
CA PRO A 150 3.18 24.87 2.20
C PRO A 150 1.83 24.26 1.81
N TYR A 151 1.42 23.20 2.50
CA TYR A 151 0.19 22.49 2.21
C TYR A 151 -0.90 22.83 3.23
N ARG A 152 -2.09 23.22 2.74
CA ARG A 152 -3.31 23.51 3.53
C ARG A 152 -3.09 24.39 4.75
N GLY A 153 -2.41 25.52 4.56
CA GLY A 153 -2.21 26.52 5.61
C GLY A 153 -1.03 26.22 6.55
N ALA A 154 -0.17 25.26 6.22
CA ALA A 154 1.12 25.14 6.87
C ALA A 154 1.92 26.45 6.68
N ASP A 155 2.65 26.86 7.72
CA ASP A 155 3.52 28.01 7.66
C ASP A 155 4.72 27.75 6.74
N GLY A 156 5.15 28.79 6.00
CA GLY A 156 6.36 28.73 5.19
C GLY A 156 6.24 29.43 3.84
N GLU A 157 7.37 29.58 3.20
CA GLU A 157 7.52 30.19 1.88
C GLU A 157 7.67 29.12 0.79
N PRO A 158 7.33 29.41 -0.47
CA PRO A 158 7.65 28.53 -1.58
C PRO A 158 9.15 28.25 -1.67
N GLU A 159 9.49 27.01 -2.00
CA GLU A 159 10.86 26.53 -2.05
C GLU A 159 11.13 25.81 -3.39
N GLU A 160 12.33 25.98 -3.93
CA GLU A 160 12.91 25.12 -4.96
C GLU A 160 13.89 24.14 -4.32
N LEU A 161 13.56 22.84 -4.35
CA LEU A 161 14.48 21.79 -3.92
C LEU A 161 15.19 21.22 -5.13
N ARG A 162 16.47 21.55 -5.29
CA ARG A 162 17.35 21.03 -6.33
C ARG A 162 17.92 19.68 -5.92
N ALA A 163 18.04 18.74 -6.88
CA ALA A 163 18.55 17.40 -6.62
C ALA A 163 19.27 16.80 -7.83
N ASP A 164 20.19 15.87 -7.55
CA ASP A 164 20.84 15.06 -8.60
C ASP A 164 19.86 14.07 -9.23
N VAL A 165 18.90 13.57 -8.43
CA VAL A 165 17.78 12.72 -8.86
C VAL A 165 16.56 12.96 -8.00
N VAL A 166 15.38 12.93 -8.62
CA VAL A 166 14.07 13.05 -7.98
C VAL A 166 13.36 11.70 -8.02
N ILE A 167 12.84 11.24 -6.88
CA ILE A 167 12.03 10.02 -6.79
C ILE A 167 10.60 10.39 -6.39
N ALA A 168 9.67 10.18 -7.29
CA ALA A 168 8.24 10.39 -7.06
C ALA A 168 7.62 9.19 -6.34
N CYS A 169 7.24 9.40 -5.07
CA CYS A 169 6.51 8.49 -4.20
C CYS A 169 5.18 9.12 -3.75
N ASP A 170 4.68 10.11 -4.50
CA ASP A 170 3.56 11.00 -4.17
C ASP A 170 2.17 10.41 -4.46
N GLY A 171 2.13 9.09 -4.71
CA GLY A 171 0.91 8.31 -4.70
C GLY A 171 0.11 8.33 -6.00
N ARG A 172 -1.15 7.92 -5.92
CA ARG A 172 -2.05 7.69 -7.08
C ARG A 172 -2.28 8.93 -7.92
N ASP A 173 -2.34 10.09 -7.28
CA ASP A 173 -2.56 11.39 -7.92
C ASP A 173 -1.23 12.15 -8.08
N SER A 174 -0.15 11.43 -8.39
CA SER A 174 1.20 11.97 -8.50
C SER A 174 1.26 13.23 -9.38
N VAL A 175 1.63 14.33 -8.74
CA VAL A 175 1.85 15.62 -9.38
C VAL A 175 3.11 15.56 -10.25
N LEU A 176 4.16 14.91 -9.73
CA LEU A 176 5.43 14.82 -10.45
C LEU A 176 5.31 13.94 -11.70
N ARG A 177 4.58 12.82 -11.60
CA ARG A 177 4.27 11.98 -12.77
C ARG A 177 3.60 12.78 -13.86
N SER A 178 2.59 13.57 -13.48
CA SER A 178 1.82 14.40 -14.41
C SER A 178 2.65 15.54 -15.01
N ALA A 179 3.44 16.25 -14.18
CA ALA A 179 4.34 17.31 -14.61
C ALA A 179 5.41 16.81 -15.59
N ALA A 180 5.92 15.59 -15.37
CA ALA A 180 6.88 14.94 -16.25
C ALA A 180 6.27 14.40 -17.57
N GLY A 181 4.95 14.51 -17.76
CA GLY A 181 4.25 13.99 -18.93
C GLY A 181 4.10 12.47 -18.97
N LEU A 182 4.35 11.79 -17.86
CA LEU A 182 4.19 10.33 -17.74
C LEU A 182 2.71 9.99 -17.52
N ARG A 183 2.14 9.20 -18.43
CA ARG A 183 0.72 8.84 -18.40
C ARG A 183 0.51 7.38 -18.04
N PRO A 184 -0.25 7.07 -16.97
CA PRO A 184 -0.56 5.70 -16.62
C PRO A 184 -1.64 5.13 -17.54
N ARG A 185 -1.55 3.82 -17.78
CA ARG A 185 -2.65 3.03 -18.33
C ARG A 185 -3.54 2.58 -17.19
N SER A 186 -4.80 2.94 -17.22
CA SER A 186 -5.81 2.52 -16.26
C SER A 186 -6.37 1.12 -16.59
N PHE A 187 -6.71 0.38 -15.53
CA PHE A 187 -7.39 -0.91 -15.61
C PHE A 187 -8.76 -0.79 -14.94
N GLN A 188 -9.72 -1.57 -15.43
CA GLN A 188 -11.06 -1.58 -14.84
C GLN A 188 -11.05 -2.20 -13.44
N VAL A 189 -11.75 -1.54 -12.53
CA VAL A 189 -12.03 -2.03 -11.17
C VAL A 189 -13.54 -1.99 -10.96
N PRO A 190 -14.18 -3.10 -10.60
CA PRO A 190 -15.64 -3.17 -10.56
C PRO A 190 -16.26 -2.59 -9.29
N PHE A 191 -15.48 -2.14 -8.32
CA PHE A 191 -15.98 -1.69 -7.01
C PHE A 191 -15.26 -0.46 -6.48
N ASP A 192 -15.93 0.20 -5.53
CA ASP A 192 -15.33 1.08 -4.54
C ASP A 192 -15.39 0.44 -3.16
N THR A 193 -14.63 0.98 -2.20
CA THR A 193 -14.57 0.43 -0.84
C THR A 193 -14.91 1.51 0.17
N TRP A 194 -15.82 1.19 1.09
CA TRP A 194 -16.20 2.02 2.23
C TRP A 194 -15.57 1.46 3.48
N TRP A 195 -14.81 2.28 4.19
CA TRP A 195 -14.11 1.91 5.40
C TRP A 195 -14.74 2.55 6.61
N PHE A 196 -14.98 1.76 7.67
CA PHE A 196 -15.50 2.22 8.95
C PHE A 196 -15.03 1.32 10.09
N ARG A 197 -15.29 1.74 11.33
CA ARG A 197 -14.95 1.00 12.54
C ARG A 197 -16.21 0.57 13.28
N LEU A 198 -16.17 -0.64 13.85
CA LEU A 198 -17.15 -1.11 14.80
C LEU A 198 -16.44 -1.54 16.09
N PRO A 199 -17.03 -1.31 17.27
CA PRO A 199 -16.47 -1.78 18.53
C PRO A 199 -16.26 -3.28 18.50
N ARG A 200 -15.18 -3.74 19.14
CA ARG A 200 -14.93 -5.16 19.35
C ARG A 200 -15.51 -5.59 20.71
N GLU A 201 -16.09 -6.79 20.77
CA GLU A 201 -16.63 -7.37 21.99
C GLU A 201 -15.81 -8.57 22.48
N PRO A 202 -15.82 -8.85 23.80
CA PRO A 202 -15.25 -10.09 24.32
C PRO A 202 -15.88 -11.31 23.63
N GLY A 203 -15.02 -12.18 23.07
CA GLY A 203 -15.48 -13.37 22.34
C GLY A 203 -15.42 -13.24 20.81
N ASP A 204 -15.20 -12.04 20.28
CA ASP A 204 -14.96 -11.87 18.85
C ASP A 204 -13.65 -12.59 18.44
N ALA A 205 -13.67 -13.22 17.25
CA ALA A 205 -12.49 -13.89 16.70
C ALA A 205 -11.32 -12.92 16.56
N ALA A 206 -10.14 -13.32 17.05
CA ALA A 206 -8.97 -12.43 17.12
C ALA A 206 -8.17 -12.36 15.80
N THR A 207 -8.23 -13.39 14.96
CA THR A 207 -7.23 -13.60 13.90
C THR A 207 -7.78 -13.93 12.52
N ALA A 208 -9.08 -14.13 12.36
CA ALA A 208 -9.66 -14.59 11.11
C ALA A 208 -10.16 -13.44 10.22
N LEU A 209 -9.71 -13.42 8.98
CA LEU A 209 -10.30 -12.61 7.91
C LEU A 209 -11.35 -13.46 7.19
N VAL A 210 -12.63 -13.15 7.42
CA VAL A 210 -13.74 -13.86 6.78
C VAL A 210 -14.55 -12.88 5.97
N PRO A 211 -14.58 -13.00 4.62
CA PRO A 211 -15.49 -12.24 3.80
C PRO A 211 -16.93 -12.74 4.01
N ALA A 212 -17.88 -11.80 4.01
CA ALA A 212 -19.31 -12.08 3.99
C ALA A 212 -19.88 -11.54 2.69
N PHE A 213 -20.84 -12.28 2.11
CA PHE A 213 -21.49 -11.97 0.84
C PHE A 213 -23.00 -11.98 1.02
N ASP A 214 -23.68 -10.96 0.52
CA ASP A 214 -25.15 -10.93 0.43
C ASP A 214 -25.59 -10.09 -0.77
N GLY A 215 -26.22 -10.75 -1.76
CA GLY A 215 -26.61 -10.11 -3.01
C GLY A 215 -25.41 -9.45 -3.71
N GLU A 216 -25.51 -8.13 -3.89
CA GLU A 216 -24.48 -7.30 -4.54
C GLU A 216 -23.41 -6.77 -3.57
N ASP A 217 -23.41 -7.22 -2.33
CA ASP A 217 -22.58 -6.66 -1.27
C ASP A 217 -21.52 -7.63 -0.78
N VAL A 218 -20.34 -7.10 -0.49
CA VAL A 218 -19.23 -7.84 0.10
C VAL A 218 -18.70 -7.07 1.30
N VAL A 219 -18.55 -7.74 2.44
CA VAL A 219 -17.97 -7.17 3.65
C VAL A 219 -16.77 -7.98 4.07
N LEU A 220 -15.66 -7.29 4.35
CA LEU A 220 -14.49 -7.85 5.03
C LEU A 220 -14.35 -7.20 6.39
N SER A 221 -14.05 -7.99 7.41
CA SER A 221 -13.78 -7.51 8.75
C SER A 221 -12.38 -7.92 9.18
N PHE A 222 -11.62 -6.95 9.67
CA PHE A 222 -10.25 -7.11 10.16
C PHE A 222 -10.26 -6.84 11.67
N PRO A 223 -10.08 -7.86 12.52
CA PRO A 223 -10.03 -7.66 13.96
C PRO A 223 -8.76 -6.88 14.34
N ARG A 224 -8.95 -5.83 15.14
CA ARG A 224 -7.92 -5.02 15.79
C ARG A 224 -7.96 -5.25 17.29
N PRO A 225 -7.03 -4.75 18.09
CA PRO A 225 -7.09 -4.90 19.54
C PRO A 225 -8.45 -4.47 20.13
N ASP A 226 -8.95 -3.28 19.74
CA ASP A 226 -10.09 -2.63 20.37
C ASP A 226 -11.32 -2.47 19.45
N TYR A 227 -11.18 -2.72 18.14
CA TYR A 227 -12.24 -2.53 17.15
C TYR A 227 -12.13 -3.51 15.99
N HIS A 228 -13.19 -3.62 15.21
CA HIS A 228 -13.16 -4.18 13.87
C HIS A 228 -12.99 -3.06 12.86
N GLN A 229 -11.96 -3.15 12.03
CA GLN A 229 -11.88 -2.37 10.82
C GLN A 229 -12.69 -3.09 9.74
N VAL A 230 -13.70 -2.44 9.22
CA VAL A 230 -14.62 -3.04 8.27
C VAL A 230 -14.47 -2.38 6.90
N ALA A 231 -14.33 -3.22 5.88
CA ALA A 231 -14.35 -2.83 4.47
C ALA A 231 -15.64 -3.35 3.83
N PHE A 232 -16.48 -2.45 3.40
CA PHE A 232 -17.65 -2.74 2.59
C PHE A 232 -17.35 -2.45 1.13
N PHE A 233 -17.61 -3.40 0.25
CA PHE A 233 -17.39 -3.29 -1.18
C PHE A 233 -18.74 -3.29 -1.90
N ALA A 234 -18.95 -2.32 -2.76
CA ALA A 234 -20.12 -2.24 -3.62
C ALA A 234 -19.72 -1.83 -5.05
N PRO A 235 -20.63 -1.94 -6.02
CA PRO A 235 -20.36 -1.59 -7.40
C PRO A 235 -19.76 -0.19 -7.54
N LYS A 236 -18.83 -0.03 -8.47
CA LYS A 236 -18.13 1.22 -8.76
C LYS A 236 -19.10 2.38 -8.99
N GLY A 237 -18.84 3.52 -8.32
CA GLY A 237 -19.64 4.73 -8.45
C GLY A 237 -20.91 4.76 -7.59
N SER A 238 -21.11 3.80 -6.67
CA SER A 238 -22.32 3.73 -5.81
C SER A 238 -22.35 4.76 -4.68
N ASP A 239 -21.29 5.55 -4.44
CA ASP A 239 -21.16 6.42 -3.26
C ASP A 239 -22.34 7.40 -3.12
N ALA A 240 -22.67 8.12 -4.19
CA ALA A 240 -23.75 9.10 -4.15
C ALA A 240 -25.11 8.44 -3.77
N ALA A 241 -25.40 7.24 -4.31
CA ALA A 241 -26.62 6.52 -4.01
C ALA A 241 -26.64 5.99 -2.56
N ILE A 242 -25.52 5.47 -2.06
CA ILE A 242 -25.38 4.98 -0.68
C ILE A 242 -25.58 6.13 0.31
N ARG A 243 -24.94 7.29 0.09
CA ARG A 243 -25.09 8.47 0.94
C ARG A 243 -26.52 9.05 0.90
N ALA A 244 -27.14 9.09 -0.29
CA ALA A 244 -28.51 9.57 -0.44
C ALA A 244 -29.55 8.69 0.28
N ALA A 245 -29.29 7.38 0.41
CA ALA A 245 -30.13 6.46 1.17
C ALA A 245 -30.04 6.68 2.70
N GLY A 246 -28.99 7.35 3.17
CA GLY A 246 -28.78 7.70 4.57
C GLY A 246 -28.17 6.59 5.43
N VAL A 247 -27.77 6.98 6.65
CA VAL A 247 -27.02 6.10 7.57
C VAL A 247 -27.84 4.87 7.99
N GLU A 248 -29.13 5.02 8.20
CA GLU A 248 -30.01 3.91 8.63
C GLU A 248 -30.09 2.81 7.58
N ALA A 249 -30.19 3.19 6.30
CA ALA A 249 -30.18 2.24 5.20
C ALA A 249 -28.83 1.52 5.09
N PHE A 250 -27.73 2.24 5.31
CA PHE A 250 -26.39 1.66 5.34
C PHE A 250 -26.22 0.68 6.51
N ARG A 251 -26.63 1.07 7.73
CA ARG A 251 -26.62 0.20 8.92
C ARG A 251 -27.41 -1.09 8.69
N ALA A 252 -28.65 -0.97 8.18
CA ALA A 252 -29.50 -2.13 7.88
C ALA A 252 -28.85 -3.07 6.85
N ARG A 253 -28.15 -2.51 5.86
CA ARG A 253 -27.41 -3.25 4.86
C ARG A 253 -26.26 -4.05 5.47
N ILE A 254 -25.46 -3.43 6.34
CA ILE A 254 -24.35 -4.10 7.04
C ILE A 254 -24.87 -5.18 8.00
N ALA A 255 -25.91 -4.89 8.80
CA ALA A 255 -26.49 -5.84 9.73
C ALA A 255 -27.07 -7.09 9.03
N ARG A 256 -27.61 -6.93 7.81
CA ARG A 256 -28.09 -8.04 6.99
C ARG A 256 -26.95 -8.97 6.56
N ILE A 257 -25.82 -8.41 6.12
CA ILE A 257 -24.65 -9.16 5.66
C ILE A 257 -23.89 -9.80 6.83
N ARG A 258 -23.81 -9.07 7.94
CA ARG A 258 -23.12 -9.44 9.17
C ARG A 258 -24.06 -9.31 10.38
N PRO A 259 -24.95 -10.29 10.59
CA PRO A 259 -25.88 -10.26 11.72
C PRO A 259 -25.20 -10.19 13.09
N ASP A 260 -23.96 -10.70 13.19
CA ASP A 260 -23.11 -10.60 14.37
C ASP A 260 -22.67 -9.15 14.71
N PHE A 261 -22.81 -8.21 13.78
CA PHE A 261 -22.56 -6.79 14.00
C PHE A 261 -23.83 -5.98 14.36
N ALA A 262 -25.02 -6.59 14.31
CA ALA A 262 -26.28 -5.86 14.49
C ALA A 262 -26.36 -5.10 15.82
N GLY A 263 -25.83 -5.66 16.92
CA GLY A 263 -25.84 -5.03 18.25
C GLY A 263 -24.87 -3.85 18.41
N ARG A 264 -23.99 -3.62 17.45
CA ARG A 264 -22.93 -2.56 17.51
C ARG A 264 -22.94 -1.61 16.32
N ILE A 265 -23.88 -1.78 15.39
CA ILE A 265 -23.96 -1.02 14.14
C ILE A 265 -24.24 0.47 14.38
N ASP A 266 -24.85 0.83 15.50
CA ASP A 266 -25.15 2.20 15.90
C ASP A 266 -23.90 3.04 16.17
N ALA A 267 -22.73 2.39 16.28
CA ALA A 267 -21.43 3.08 16.33
C ALA A 267 -21.13 3.87 15.04
N ILE A 268 -21.78 3.57 13.91
CA ILE A 268 -21.74 4.41 12.71
C ILE A 268 -22.79 5.52 12.90
N ALA A 269 -22.43 6.67 13.46
CA ALA A 269 -23.37 7.72 13.78
C ALA A 269 -23.90 8.44 12.53
N SER A 270 -23.06 8.58 11.51
CA SER A 270 -23.39 9.27 10.26
C SER A 270 -22.70 8.64 9.05
N THR A 271 -23.09 9.04 7.85
CA THR A 271 -22.38 8.67 6.62
C THR A 271 -20.96 9.27 6.54
N ASP A 272 -20.65 10.27 7.37
CA ASP A 272 -19.32 10.89 7.43
C ASP A 272 -18.32 10.02 8.20
N ASP A 273 -18.80 9.10 9.04
CA ASP A 273 -17.96 8.09 9.70
C ASP A 273 -17.51 6.98 8.73
N VAL A 274 -18.02 7.02 7.50
CA VAL A 274 -17.72 6.04 6.47
C VAL A 274 -16.84 6.66 5.39
N HIS A 275 -15.58 6.23 5.34
CA HIS A 275 -14.58 6.79 4.42
C HIS A 275 -14.53 6.00 3.12
N VAL A 276 -14.81 6.69 2.01
CA VAL A 276 -14.81 6.08 0.69
C VAL A 276 -13.42 6.08 0.08
N LEU A 277 -13.00 4.92 -0.39
CA LEU A 277 -11.86 4.77 -1.24
C LEU A 277 -12.33 4.59 -2.69
N ASP A 278 -12.14 5.61 -3.53
CA ASP A 278 -12.21 5.48 -4.99
C ASP A 278 -11.10 4.54 -5.44
N VAL A 279 -11.46 3.30 -5.73
CA VAL A 279 -10.49 2.27 -6.06
C VAL A 279 -10.04 2.44 -7.50
N ARG A 280 -8.75 2.66 -7.68
CA ARG A 280 -8.11 2.78 -8.98
C ARG A 280 -6.99 1.74 -9.10
N MET A 281 -6.83 1.24 -10.29
CA MET A 281 -5.72 0.39 -10.66
C MET A 281 -5.13 0.92 -11.95
N ASP A 282 -3.88 1.31 -11.91
CA ASP A 282 -3.17 1.84 -13.08
C ASP A 282 -1.69 1.44 -13.07
N ARG A 283 -1.02 1.64 -14.18
CA ARG A 283 0.42 1.42 -14.29
C ARG A 283 1.01 2.28 -15.40
N LEU A 284 2.16 2.89 -15.13
CA LEU A 284 2.98 3.56 -16.13
C LEU A 284 3.58 2.54 -17.11
N ALA A 285 3.60 2.88 -18.40
CA ALA A 285 4.37 2.15 -19.40
C ALA A 285 5.86 2.44 -19.26
N ARG A 286 6.21 3.66 -18.87
CA ARG A 286 7.56 4.12 -18.56
C ARG A 286 7.54 4.83 -17.21
N TRP A 287 8.38 4.36 -16.28
CA TRP A 287 8.39 4.85 -14.90
C TRP A 287 9.31 6.03 -14.66
N TRP A 288 10.12 6.36 -15.61
CA TRP A 288 11.17 7.36 -15.48
C TRP A 288 11.25 8.34 -16.65
N LYS A 289 11.87 9.47 -16.39
CA LYS A 289 12.35 10.48 -17.32
C LYS A 289 13.76 10.87 -16.86
N PRO A 290 14.65 11.44 -17.71
CA PRO A 290 15.94 11.92 -17.24
C PRO A 290 15.82 12.72 -15.93
N GLY A 291 16.52 12.27 -14.88
CA GLY A 291 16.49 12.87 -13.55
C GLY A 291 15.29 12.54 -12.66
N LEU A 292 14.27 11.82 -13.14
CA LEU A 292 13.06 11.46 -12.37
C LEU A 292 12.73 9.98 -12.49
N LEU A 293 12.38 9.35 -11.37
CA LEU A 293 11.80 8.00 -11.31
C LEU A 293 10.51 8.02 -10.46
N CYS A 294 9.46 7.36 -10.93
CA CYS A 294 8.25 7.08 -10.16
C CYS A 294 8.31 5.66 -9.57
N ILE A 295 7.93 5.47 -8.30
CA ILE A 295 7.80 4.17 -7.65
C ILE A 295 6.56 4.11 -6.76
N GLY A 296 6.17 2.90 -6.35
CA GLY A 296 4.93 2.67 -5.61
C GLY A 296 3.69 3.12 -6.39
N ASP A 297 2.70 3.66 -5.70
CA ASP A 297 1.43 4.08 -6.32
C ASP A 297 1.61 5.21 -7.37
N ALA A 298 2.73 5.94 -7.37
CA ALA A 298 3.06 6.89 -8.43
C ALA A 298 3.38 6.19 -9.76
N ALA A 299 3.89 4.96 -9.72
CA ALA A 299 4.19 4.14 -10.90
C ALA A 299 3.07 3.14 -11.21
N HIS A 300 2.44 2.55 -10.19
CA HIS A 300 1.46 1.46 -10.34
C HIS A 300 0.50 1.40 -9.15
N ALA A 301 -0.60 2.11 -9.24
CA ALA A 301 -1.66 2.01 -8.24
C ALA A 301 -2.30 0.62 -8.26
N MET A 302 -2.51 0.06 -7.06
CA MET A 302 -3.06 -1.28 -6.84
C MET A 302 -4.46 -1.21 -6.26
N SER A 303 -5.27 -2.24 -6.56
CA SER A 303 -6.51 -2.50 -5.82
C SER A 303 -6.20 -2.85 -4.36
N PRO A 304 -7.08 -2.51 -3.40
CA PRO A 304 -6.94 -2.93 -2.01
C PRO A 304 -7.10 -4.45 -1.83
N ALA A 305 -7.63 -5.15 -2.83
CA ALA A 305 -7.83 -6.60 -2.78
C ALA A 305 -6.49 -7.33 -2.58
N GLY A 306 -6.40 -8.07 -1.48
CA GLY A 306 -5.19 -8.79 -1.05
C GLY A 306 -4.19 -7.98 -0.22
N GLY A 307 -4.41 -6.66 -0.01
CA GLY A 307 -3.57 -5.83 0.86
C GLY A 307 -2.10 -5.70 0.43
N VAL A 308 -1.80 -5.81 -0.87
CA VAL A 308 -0.42 -5.97 -1.38
C VAL A 308 0.29 -4.65 -1.71
N GLY A 309 -0.44 -3.52 -1.77
CA GLY A 309 0.08 -2.23 -2.25
C GLY A 309 1.31 -1.74 -1.49
N ILE A 310 1.24 -1.71 -0.14
CA ILE A 310 2.38 -1.31 0.71
C ILE A 310 3.60 -2.18 0.43
N ASN A 311 3.41 -3.49 0.40
CA ASN A 311 4.52 -4.43 0.25
C ASN A 311 5.21 -4.27 -1.10
N LEU A 312 4.45 -4.03 -2.17
CA LEU A 312 5.02 -3.79 -3.49
C LEU A 312 5.78 -2.46 -3.55
N ALA A 313 5.23 -1.40 -2.93
CA ALA A 313 5.87 -0.10 -2.83
C ALA A 313 7.18 -0.15 -2.02
N VAL A 314 7.21 -0.91 -0.93
CA VAL A 314 8.43 -1.16 -0.15
C VAL A 314 9.46 -1.93 -0.96
N GLN A 315 9.05 -2.95 -1.71
CA GLN A 315 9.95 -3.72 -2.59
C GLN A 315 10.54 -2.82 -3.70
N ASP A 316 9.77 -1.88 -4.23
CA ASP A 316 10.27 -0.90 -5.20
C ASP A 316 11.35 0.00 -4.58
N ALA A 317 11.14 0.47 -3.35
CA ALA A 317 12.12 1.27 -2.63
C ALA A 317 13.44 0.51 -2.41
N VAL A 318 13.35 -0.78 -2.06
CA VAL A 318 14.54 -1.63 -1.87
C VAL A 318 15.30 -1.83 -3.18
N ALA A 319 14.59 -2.16 -4.27
CA ALA A 319 15.18 -2.32 -5.59
C ALA A 319 15.81 -1.01 -6.07
N THR A 320 15.12 0.12 -5.85
CA THR A 320 15.61 1.45 -6.19
C THR A 320 16.91 1.76 -5.45
N ALA A 321 16.94 1.57 -4.13
CA ALA A 321 18.15 1.78 -3.34
C ALA A 321 19.29 0.86 -3.82
N GLY A 322 19.01 -0.43 -4.03
CA GLY A 322 20.02 -1.40 -4.50
C GLY A 322 20.67 -1.04 -5.83
N ILE A 323 19.93 -0.36 -6.72
CA ILE A 323 20.39 0.04 -8.05
C ILE A 323 20.99 1.47 -8.04
N LEU A 324 20.29 2.42 -7.40
CA LEU A 324 20.73 3.84 -7.46
C LEU A 324 21.89 4.16 -6.52
N VAL A 325 21.97 3.54 -5.35
CA VAL A 325 23.07 3.84 -4.40
C VAL A 325 24.46 3.59 -5.02
N PRO A 326 24.73 2.44 -5.68
CA PRO A 326 25.99 2.26 -6.40
C PRO A 326 26.22 3.34 -7.48
N ALA A 327 25.18 3.66 -8.27
CA ALA A 327 25.30 4.69 -9.31
C ALA A 327 25.67 6.07 -8.74
N LEU A 328 25.00 6.47 -7.64
CA LEU A 328 25.26 7.75 -6.97
C LEU A 328 26.63 7.79 -6.26
N ARG A 329 27.11 6.66 -5.71
CA ARG A 329 28.45 6.57 -5.13
C ARG A 329 29.57 6.75 -6.15
N HIS A 330 29.30 6.38 -7.40
CA HIS A 330 30.21 6.60 -8.53
C HIS A 330 29.95 7.91 -9.27
N ASP A 331 29.11 8.79 -8.71
CA ASP A 331 28.71 10.08 -9.29
C ASP A 331 28.25 9.99 -10.75
N LEU A 332 27.54 8.90 -11.10
CA LEU A 332 26.98 8.73 -12.43
C LEU A 332 25.94 9.83 -12.72
N ARG A 333 25.99 10.36 -13.91
CA ARG A 333 25.15 11.47 -14.40
C ARG A 333 24.64 11.16 -15.80
N GLY A 334 23.66 11.96 -16.27
CA GLY A 334 23.16 11.88 -17.64
C GLY A 334 22.73 10.47 -18.02
N ALA A 335 23.18 9.98 -19.16
CA ALA A 335 22.76 8.68 -19.70
C ALA A 335 23.12 7.48 -18.79
N ASP A 336 24.12 7.57 -17.95
CA ASP A 336 24.49 6.50 -17.01
C ASP A 336 23.49 6.42 -15.85
N LEU A 337 23.10 7.56 -15.32
CA LEU A 337 22.01 7.64 -14.32
C LEU A 337 20.69 7.17 -14.94
N ASP A 338 20.37 7.59 -16.16
CA ASP A 338 19.15 7.17 -16.85
C ASP A 338 19.09 5.65 -17.05
N ARG A 339 20.25 4.99 -17.31
CA ARG A 339 20.32 3.52 -17.35
C ARG A 339 20.01 2.88 -16.01
N ALA A 340 20.41 3.50 -14.90
CA ALA A 340 20.05 3.03 -13.56
C ALA A 340 18.54 3.18 -13.28
N LEU A 341 17.93 4.32 -13.65
CA LEU A 341 16.47 4.51 -13.54
C LEU A 341 15.72 3.47 -14.37
N ALA A 342 16.13 3.24 -15.61
CA ALA A 342 15.56 2.21 -16.48
C ALA A 342 15.77 0.78 -15.92
N ALA A 343 16.83 0.53 -15.18
CA ALA A 343 17.07 -0.77 -14.57
C ALA A 343 16.09 -1.04 -13.42
N VAL A 344 15.72 -0.01 -12.65
CA VAL A 344 14.66 -0.12 -11.62
C VAL A 344 13.33 -0.50 -12.28
N GLU A 345 12.91 0.23 -13.32
CA GLU A 345 11.69 -0.08 -14.07
C GLU A 345 11.69 -1.52 -14.57
N ARG A 346 12.76 -1.98 -15.25
CA ARG A 346 12.85 -3.36 -15.76
C ARG A 346 12.74 -4.41 -14.65
N ARG A 347 13.29 -4.13 -13.47
CA ARG A 347 13.26 -5.04 -12.32
C ARG A 347 11.89 -5.10 -11.68
N ARG A 348 11.18 -3.97 -11.57
CA ARG A 348 9.95 -3.86 -10.80
C ARG A 348 8.65 -3.97 -11.62
N THR A 349 8.71 -3.76 -12.92
CA THR A 349 7.55 -3.94 -13.81
C THR A 349 6.99 -5.38 -13.78
N PRO A 350 7.79 -6.46 -13.88
CA PRO A 350 7.25 -7.82 -13.87
C PRO A 350 6.44 -8.16 -12.61
N PRO A 351 6.92 -7.91 -11.37
CA PRO A 351 6.10 -8.16 -10.18
C PRO A 351 4.84 -7.31 -10.13
N ALA A 352 4.87 -6.05 -10.56
CA ALA A 352 3.67 -5.20 -10.64
C ALA A 352 2.64 -5.77 -11.62
N VAL A 353 3.08 -6.25 -12.80
CA VAL A 353 2.22 -6.89 -13.81
C VAL A 353 1.56 -8.15 -13.25
N VAL A 354 2.34 -9.03 -12.60
CA VAL A 354 1.83 -10.29 -12.04
C VAL A 354 0.76 -10.01 -10.99
N VAL A 355 1.02 -9.07 -10.06
CA VAL A 355 0.07 -8.73 -9.00
C VAL A 355 -1.20 -8.12 -9.57
N GLN A 356 -1.11 -7.14 -10.47
CA GLN A 356 -2.28 -6.51 -11.09
C GLN A 356 -3.10 -7.48 -11.95
N THR A 357 -2.43 -8.43 -12.63
CA THR A 357 -3.13 -9.49 -13.37
C THR A 357 -3.90 -10.40 -12.41
N ALA A 358 -3.27 -10.82 -11.31
CA ALA A 358 -3.95 -11.63 -10.29
C ALA A 358 -5.15 -10.88 -9.67
N GLN A 359 -4.99 -9.59 -9.37
CA GLN A 359 -6.10 -8.74 -8.90
C GLN A 359 -7.22 -8.63 -9.94
N SER A 360 -6.90 -8.46 -11.23
CA SER A 360 -7.90 -8.40 -12.31
C SER A 360 -8.67 -9.72 -12.46
N VAL A 361 -8.01 -10.85 -12.25
CA VAL A 361 -8.69 -12.17 -12.22
C VAL A 361 -9.61 -12.26 -11.00
N LEU A 362 -9.12 -11.87 -9.81
CA LEU A 362 -9.91 -11.86 -8.58
C LEU A 362 -11.14 -10.96 -8.72
N HIS A 363 -11.00 -9.77 -9.32
CA HIS A 363 -12.11 -8.86 -9.58
C HIS A 363 -13.22 -9.54 -10.43
N ARG A 364 -12.84 -10.19 -11.52
CA ARG A 364 -13.80 -10.88 -12.41
C ARG A 364 -14.43 -12.12 -11.76
N VAL A 365 -13.63 -12.92 -11.09
CA VAL A 365 -14.08 -14.23 -10.58
C VAL A 365 -14.85 -14.10 -9.26
N VAL A 366 -14.53 -13.11 -8.44
CA VAL A 366 -15.17 -12.92 -7.12
C VAL A 366 -16.12 -11.72 -7.14
N PHE A 367 -15.60 -10.51 -7.33
CA PHE A 367 -16.39 -9.29 -7.13
C PHE A 367 -17.48 -9.09 -8.18
N GLU A 368 -17.18 -9.22 -9.47
CA GLU A 368 -18.21 -9.09 -10.51
C GLU A 368 -19.31 -10.15 -10.38
N ARG A 369 -18.96 -11.36 -9.97
CA ARG A 369 -19.93 -12.44 -9.74
C ARG A 369 -20.73 -12.20 -8.45
N ALA A 370 -20.08 -11.70 -7.39
CA ALA A 370 -20.80 -11.28 -6.18
C ALA A 370 -21.85 -10.22 -6.52
N PHE A 371 -21.45 -9.16 -7.24
CA PHE A 371 -22.36 -8.06 -7.62
C PHE A 371 -23.49 -8.46 -8.58
N ARG A 372 -23.39 -9.62 -9.23
CA ARG A 372 -24.50 -10.23 -9.99
C ARG A 372 -25.34 -11.22 -9.17
N GLY A 373 -25.06 -11.35 -7.87
CA GLY A 373 -25.73 -12.32 -7.01
C GLY A 373 -25.39 -13.79 -7.29
N GLU A 374 -24.37 -14.05 -8.11
CA GLU A 374 -23.99 -15.41 -8.53
C GLU A 374 -23.25 -16.21 -7.45
N LEU A 375 -22.85 -15.57 -6.34
CA LEU A 375 -22.13 -16.23 -5.24
C LEU A 375 -23.03 -16.71 -4.10
N GLN A 376 -24.35 -16.59 -4.21
CA GLN A 376 -25.30 -17.14 -3.20
C GLN A 376 -25.14 -18.67 -3.01
N GLY A 377 -24.63 -19.38 -4.03
CA GLY A 377 -24.25 -20.78 -3.95
C GLY A 377 -22.83 -21.07 -3.45
N GLY A 378 -22.14 -20.05 -2.90
CA GLY A 378 -20.77 -20.15 -2.39
C GLY A 378 -19.69 -19.71 -3.38
N PRO A 379 -18.43 -19.74 -2.95
CA PRO A 379 -17.29 -19.32 -3.77
C PRO A 379 -17.07 -20.25 -4.97
N PRO A 380 -16.29 -19.81 -6.00
CA PRO A 380 -16.01 -20.62 -7.17
C PRO A 380 -15.46 -22.01 -6.82
N LYS A 381 -16.09 -23.07 -7.37
CA LYS A 381 -15.81 -24.46 -6.97
C LYS A 381 -14.37 -24.91 -7.22
N LEU A 382 -13.74 -24.46 -8.32
CA LEU A 382 -12.39 -24.94 -8.70
C LEU A 382 -11.28 -24.53 -7.73
N PRO A 383 -11.12 -23.24 -7.31
CA PRO A 383 -10.16 -22.87 -6.28
C PRO A 383 -10.40 -23.57 -4.95
N VAL A 384 -11.69 -23.71 -4.57
CA VAL A 384 -12.11 -24.42 -3.36
C VAL A 384 -11.73 -25.89 -3.40
N LEU A 385 -12.01 -26.55 -4.52
CA LEU A 385 -11.67 -27.97 -4.74
C LEU A 385 -10.15 -28.18 -4.69
N LEU A 386 -9.37 -27.33 -5.37
CA LEU A 386 -7.92 -27.39 -5.34
C LEU A 386 -7.37 -27.18 -3.94
N ALA A 387 -7.86 -26.17 -3.21
CA ALA A 387 -7.44 -25.93 -1.83
C ALA A 387 -7.82 -27.09 -0.90
N ARG A 388 -8.96 -27.76 -1.14
CA ARG A 388 -9.43 -28.87 -0.30
C ARG A 388 -8.63 -30.17 -0.54
N TRP A 389 -8.37 -30.48 -1.79
CA TRP A 389 -7.82 -31.79 -2.18
C TRP A 389 -6.32 -31.79 -2.45
N VAL A 390 -5.69 -30.62 -2.63
CA VAL A 390 -4.26 -30.49 -2.93
C VAL A 390 -3.59 -29.59 -1.85
N PRO A 391 -3.29 -30.13 -0.66
CA PRO A 391 -2.74 -29.36 0.47
C PRO A 391 -1.51 -28.48 0.13
N PRO A 392 -0.56 -28.88 -0.77
CA PRO A 392 0.55 -28.02 -1.15
C PRO A 392 0.12 -26.69 -1.79
N VAL A 393 -1.04 -26.63 -2.46
CA VAL A 393 -1.56 -25.41 -3.10
C VAL A 393 -1.80 -24.30 -2.06
N ARG A 394 -2.23 -24.63 -0.85
CA ARG A 394 -2.43 -23.66 0.24
C ARG A 394 -1.11 -22.97 0.64
N GLY A 395 -0.03 -23.73 0.69
CA GLY A 395 1.31 -23.19 0.98
C GLY A 395 1.86 -22.33 -0.15
N VAL A 396 1.64 -22.73 -1.40
CA VAL A 396 2.03 -21.95 -2.60
C VAL A 396 1.26 -20.63 -2.64
N TYR A 397 -0.05 -20.67 -2.37
CA TYR A 397 -0.89 -19.49 -2.33
C TYR A 397 -0.49 -18.55 -1.17
N ALA A 398 -0.30 -19.11 0.03
CA ALA A 398 0.18 -18.34 1.19
C ALA A 398 1.55 -17.71 0.91
N ARG A 399 2.49 -18.45 0.29
CA ARG A 399 3.80 -17.90 -0.08
C ARG A 399 3.69 -16.80 -1.15
N GLY A 400 2.79 -16.96 -2.12
CA GLY A 400 2.54 -15.95 -3.16
C GLY A 400 2.04 -14.64 -2.58
N ILE A 401 1.12 -14.70 -1.61
CA ILE A 401 0.62 -13.51 -0.90
C ILE A 401 1.70 -12.95 0.03
N ALA A 402 2.33 -13.79 0.86
CA ALA A 402 3.24 -13.37 1.91
C ALA A 402 4.53 -12.71 1.40
N PHE A 403 5.08 -13.24 0.30
CA PHE A 403 6.34 -12.74 -0.26
C PHE A 403 6.18 -12.03 -1.59
N GLY A 404 5.08 -12.25 -2.29
CA GLY A 404 4.88 -11.72 -3.63
C GLY A 404 5.82 -12.35 -4.67
N PRO A 405 5.68 -11.93 -5.94
CA PRO A 405 6.61 -12.29 -7.00
C PRO A 405 7.91 -11.47 -6.87
N LEU A 406 9.06 -12.12 -7.00
CA LEU A 406 10.40 -11.50 -6.97
C LEU A 406 10.63 -10.61 -5.73
N PRO A 407 10.60 -11.17 -4.52
CA PRO A 407 10.81 -10.39 -3.30
C PRO A 407 12.25 -9.85 -3.22
N GLU A 408 12.38 -8.60 -2.80
CA GLU A 408 13.65 -7.94 -2.58
C GLU A 408 14.21 -8.22 -1.18
N HIS A 409 15.52 -8.06 -1.02
CA HIS A 409 16.23 -8.13 0.24
C HIS A 409 16.99 -6.83 0.50
N ALA A 410 17.17 -6.49 1.77
CA ALA A 410 17.99 -5.34 2.11
C ALA A 410 19.39 -5.48 1.49
N PRO A 411 19.89 -4.43 0.82
CA PRO A 411 21.28 -4.42 0.36
C PRO A 411 22.24 -4.65 1.52
N SER A 412 23.37 -5.32 1.28
CA SER A 412 24.33 -5.71 2.34
C SER A 412 24.80 -4.53 3.20
N TRP A 413 24.99 -3.38 2.58
CA TRP A 413 25.40 -2.14 3.25
C TRP A 413 24.29 -1.51 4.12
N ALA A 414 23.04 -1.89 3.97
CA ALA A 414 21.92 -1.38 4.77
C ALA A 414 21.54 -2.30 5.93
N ARG A 415 22.04 -3.53 5.98
CA ARG A 415 21.74 -4.50 7.04
C ARG A 415 22.38 -4.08 8.37
N ARG A 416 21.64 -4.36 9.45
CA ARG A 416 22.07 -4.10 10.81
C ARG A 416 21.93 -5.37 11.66
#